data_4f07dc664f49f7d8dad56cb79c6dedfd
#
_entry.id   4f07dc664f49f7d8dad56cb79c6dedfd
#
_cell.length_a   1.000
_cell.length_b   1.000
_cell.length_c   1.000
_cell.angle_alpha   90.00
_cell.angle_beta   90.00
_cell.angle_gamma   90.00
#
_symmetry.space_group_name_H-M   'P 1'
#
loop_
_entity.id
_entity.type
_entity.pdbx_description
1 polymer ?
#
loop_
_entity_poly.entity_id
_entity_poly.type
_entity_poly.pdbx_seq_one_letter_code
_entity_poly.pdbx_strand_id
1 'polypeptide(L)'
;MAESFHGGTDALGVPAHDFSTNANSCGPCPQALRALQAAHAQQYPDPSYAALRARLGDFHGVAAARIVLAASASEFIHRISAHAARQGLRHALLPALSYGD
;
A
#
# COMPACT_ATOMS: atom_id res chain seq x y z
N MET A 1 2.50 23.42 -11.28
CA MET A 1 2.45 22.01 -10.84
C MET A 1 1.22 21.41 -11.49
N ALA A 2 1.33 20.34 -12.25
CA ALA A 2 0.17 19.64 -12.77
C ALA A 2 -0.60 19.03 -11.58
N GLU A 3 -1.90 19.25 -11.49
CA GLU A 3 -2.75 18.58 -10.52
C GLU A 3 -2.67 17.06 -10.77
N SER A 4 -2.26 16.31 -9.76
CA SER A 4 -2.30 14.86 -9.79
C SER A 4 -3.75 14.42 -9.62
N PHE A 5 -4.35 13.89 -10.68
CA PHE A 5 -5.70 13.35 -10.64
C PHE A 5 -5.64 11.87 -10.23
N HIS A 6 -6.19 11.57 -9.05
CA HIS A 6 -6.42 10.18 -8.64
C HIS A 6 -7.79 9.72 -9.15
N GLY A 7 -7.86 8.51 -9.72
CA GLY A 7 -9.12 7.89 -10.07
C GLY A 7 -9.93 7.49 -8.83
N GLY A 8 -11.17 7.11 -9.03
CA GLY A 8 -12.07 6.62 -7.99
C GLY A 8 -13.40 7.37 -7.95
N THR A 9 -14.16 7.09 -6.91
CA THR A 9 -15.46 7.72 -6.65
C THR A 9 -15.30 9.22 -6.38
N ASP A 10 -16.13 10.02 -7.01
CA ASP A 10 -16.19 11.48 -6.81
C ASP A 10 -17.56 11.89 -6.19
N ALA A 11 -17.87 13.18 -6.21
CA ALA A 11 -19.14 13.72 -5.70
C ALA A 11 -20.39 13.23 -6.47
N LEU A 12 -20.21 12.68 -7.67
CA LEU A 12 -21.30 12.11 -8.49
C LEU A 12 -21.50 10.61 -8.20
N GLY A 13 -20.65 10.00 -7.38
CA GLY A 13 -20.75 8.62 -6.96
C GLY A 13 -19.88 7.67 -7.81
N VAL A 14 -20.28 6.41 -7.90
CA VAL A 14 -19.58 5.37 -8.65
C VAL A 14 -20.13 5.32 -10.07
N PRO A 15 -19.33 5.51 -11.12
CA PRO A 15 -19.78 5.39 -12.50
C PRO A 15 -20.15 3.95 -12.84
N ALA A 16 -21.07 3.75 -13.78
CA ALA A 16 -21.47 2.42 -14.25
C ALA A 16 -20.30 1.63 -14.86
N HIS A 17 -19.34 2.34 -15.45
CA HIS A 17 -18.10 1.78 -15.98
C HIS A 17 -16.93 2.62 -15.49
N ASP A 18 -16.23 2.11 -14.48
CA ASP A 18 -15.03 2.77 -13.91
C ASP A 18 -13.77 2.25 -14.59
N PHE A 19 -13.12 3.11 -15.37
CA PHE A 19 -11.81 2.86 -15.98
C PHE A 19 -10.69 3.63 -15.28
N SER A 20 -10.98 4.31 -14.17
CA SER A 20 -10.04 5.15 -13.45
C SER A 20 -9.32 4.42 -12.30
N THR A 21 -9.81 3.23 -11.94
CA THR A 21 -9.25 2.43 -10.85
C THR A 21 -8.96 1.00 -11.29
N ASN A 22 -8.02 0.35 -10.60
CA ASN A 22 -7.71 -1.07 -10.75
C ASN A 22 -8.51 -1.95 -9.76
N ALA A 23 -9.70 -1.52 -9.38
CA ALA A 23 -10.56 -2.28 -8.48
C ALA A 23 -10.97 -3.61 -9.11
N ASN A 24 -10.95 -4.69 -8.30
CA ASN A 24 -11.42 -5.99 -8.75
C ASN A 24 -12.96 -6.00 -8.83
N SER A 25 -13.50 -6.05 -10.05
CA SER A 25 -14.95 -6.09 -10.28
C SER A 25 -15.66 -7.33 -9.71
N CYS A 26 -14.91 -8.41 -9.42
CA CYS A 26 -15.42 -9.59 -8.75
C CYS A 26 -15.55 -9.40 -7.22
N GLY A 27 -15.17 -8.23 -6.70
CA GLY A 27 -15.17 -7.94 -5.28
C GLY A 27 -13.96 -8.51 -4.52
N PRO A 28 -13.96 -8.40 -3.18
CA PRO A 28 -12.87 -8.85 -2.34
C PRO A 28 -12.79 -10.38 -2.27
N CYS A 29 -11.60 -10.91 -2.02
CA CYS A 29 -11.42 -12.33 -1.74
C CYS A 29 -12.30 -12.77 -0.54
N PRO A 30 -13.22 -13.74 -0.68
CA PRO A 30 -14.14 -14.11 0.40
C PRO A 30 -13.43 -14.62 1.67
N GLN A 31 -12.27 -15.26 1.53
CA GLN A 31 -11.49 -15.73 2.68
C GLN A 31 -10.87 -14.55 3.44
N ALA A 32 -10.33 -13.56 2.72
CA ALA A 32 -9.76 -12.37 3.33
C ALA A 32 -10.84 -11.54 4.04
N LEU A 33 -12.02 -11.40 3.43
CA LEU A 33 -13.15 -10.69 4.03
C LEU A 33 -13.61 -11.37 5.33
N ARG A 34 -13.76 -12.70 5.33
CA ARG A 34 -14.09 -13.44 6.56
C ARG A 34 -13.04 -13.29 7.65
N ALA A 35 -11.75 -13.34 7.29
CA ALA A 35 -10.66 -13.16 8.25
C ALA A 35 -10.66 -11.75 8.86
N LEU A 36 -10.93 -10.73 8.05
CA LEU A 36 -11.07 -9.35 8.51
C LEU A 36 -12.25 -9.19 9.48
N GLN A 37 -13.41 -9.75 9.15
CA GLN A 37 -14.61 -9.70 10.01
C GLN A 37 -14.44 -10.45 11.33
N ALA A 38 -13.62 -11.50 11.33
CA ALA A 38 -13.32 -12.30 12.53
C ALA A 38 -12.14 -11.74 13.37
N ALA A 39 -11.50 -10.65 12.92
CA ALA A 39 -10.37 -10.08 13.64
C ALA A 39 -10.79 -9.44 14.97
N HIS A 40 -9.95 -9.60 15.98
CA HIS A 40 -10.16 -8.98 17.30
C HIS A 40 -9.84 -7.48 17.26
N ALA A 41 -10.86 -6.66 17.01
CA ALA A 41 -10.70 -5.21 16.93
C ALA A 41 -10.55 -4.51 18.29
N GLN A 42 -10.68 -5.24 19.41
CA GLN A 42 -10.60 -4.67 20.75
C GLN A 42 -9.17 -4.47 21.26
N GLN A 43 -8.19 -5.04 20.60
CA GLN A 43 -6.80 -4.97 21.02
C GLN A 43 -5.96 -4.21 19.98
N TYR A 44 -5.00 -3.45 20.47
CA TYR A 44 -3.99 -2.88 19.58
C TYR A 44 -3.17 -4.00 18.93
N PRO A 45 -2.79 -3.86 17.66
CA PRO A 45 -1.89 -4.80 17.02
C PRO A 45 -0.50 -4.77 17.69
N ASP A 46 0.24 -5.88 17.55
CA ASP A 46 1.66 -5.91 17.91
C ASP A 46 2.41 -4.80 17.15
N PRO A 47 3.02 -3.83 17.85
CA PRO A 47 3.70 -2.69 17.19
C PRO A 47 4.91 -3.13 16.35
N SER A 48 5.47 -4.30 16.60
CA SER A 48 6.57 -4.87 15.80
C SER A 48 6.08 -5.63 14.57
N TYR A 49 4.80 -6.02 14.54
CA TYR A 49 4.21 -6.89 13.53
C TYR A 49 5.03 -8.17 13.28
N ALA A 50 5.60 -8.75 14.34
CA ALA A 50 6.58 -9.84 14.22
C ALA A 50 6.02 -11.05 13.46
N ALA A 51 4.82 -11.51 13.80
CA ALA A 51 4.17 -12.65 13.15
C ALA A 51 3.85 -12.37 11.67
N LEU A 52 3.39 -11.17 11.34
CA LEU A 52 3.10 -10.78 9.96
C LEU A 52 4.38 -10.71 9.12
N ARG A 53 5.43 -10.08 9.67
CA ARG A 53 6.73 -9.97 8.98
C ARG A 53 7.37 -11.34 8.74
N ALA A 54 7.26 -12.26 9.71
CA ALA A 54 7.74 -13.64 9.53
C ALA A 54 7.00 -14.33 8.38
N ARG A 55 5.66 -14.31 8.37
CA ARG A 55 4.86 -14.92 7.31
C ARG A 55 5.12 -14.32 5.92
N LEU A 56 5.28 -13.01 5.83
CA LEU A 56 5.64 -12.34 4.57
C LEU A 56 7.07 -12.69 4.14
N GLY A 57 7.99 -12.81 5.09
CA GLY A 57 9.34 -13.28 4.84
C GLY A 57 9.36 -14.68 4.24
N ASP A 58 8.63 -15.62 4.84
CA ASP A 58 8.49 -16.99 4.35
C ASP A 58 7.86 -17.03 2.95
N PHE A 59 6.76 -16.28 2.75
CA PHE A 59 6.07 -16.20 1.46
C PHE A 59 6.96 -15.66 0.34
N HIS A 60 7.78 -14.65 0.62
CA HIS A 60 8.67 -14.01 -0.36
C HIS A 60 10.08 -14.63 -0.41
N GLY A 61 10.40 -15.59 0.45
CA GLY A 61 11.72 -16.20 0.52
C GLY A 61 12.81 -15.23 0.99
N VAL A 62 12.48 -14.29 1.88
CA VAL A 62 13.42 -13.29 2.41
C VAL A 62 13.36 -13.23 3.93
N ALA A 63 14.46 -12.81 4.56
CA ALA A 63 14.47 -12.63 6.01
C ALA A 63 13.42 -11.60 6.46
N ALA A 64 12.69 -11.87 7.56
CA ALA A 64 11.69 -10.97 8.13
C ALA A 64 12.22 -9.54 8.40
N ALA A 65 13.52 -9.41 8.68
CA ALA A 65 14.18 -8.11 8.85
C ALA A 65 14.20 -7.25 7.58
N ARG A 66 14.00 -7.83 6.40
CA ARG A 66 13.90 -7.14 5.11
C ARG A 66 12.48 -6.73 4.75
N ILE A 67 11.49 -7.13 5.56
CA ILE A 67 10.09 -6.74 5.36
C ILE A 67 9.83 -5.41 6.08
N VAL A 68 9.42 -4.42 5.32
CA VAL A 68 8.97 -3.13 5.81
C VAL A 68 7.47 -3.01 5.53
N LEU A 69 6.70 -2.68 6.55
CA LEU A 69 5.26 -2.49 6.43
C LEU A 69 4.95 -0.99 6.31
N ALA A 70 3.95 -0.68 5.51
CA ALA A 70 3.45 0.67 5.31
C ALA A 70 1.92 0.66 5.22
N ALA A 71 1.28 1.77 5.55
CA ALA A 71 -0.18 1.89 5.47
C ALA A 71 -0.68 1.95 4.02
N SER A 72 0.15 2.45 3.11
CA SER A 72 -0.13 2.53 1.67
C SER A 72 1.17 2.62 0.87
N ALA A 73 1.08 2.48 -0.46
CA ALA A 73 2.20 2.73 -1.36
C ALA A 73 2.67 4.19 -1.25
N SER A 74 1.76 5.16 -1.21
CA SER A 74 2.07 6.58 -1.06
C SER A 74 2.85 6.87 0.23
N GLU A 75 2.39 6.32 1.36
CA GLU A 75 3.11 6.47 2.64
C GLU A 75 4.52 5.89 2.56
N PHE A 76 4.67 4.73 1.91
CA PHE A 76 5.99 4.11 1.72
C PHE A 76 6.90 4.97 0.84
N ILE A 77 6.39 5.51 -0.28
CA ILE A 77 7.14 6.40 -1.18
C ILE A 77 7.66 7.62 -0.42
N HIS A 78 6.80 8.30 0.34
CA HIS A 78 7.21 9.44 1.15
C HIS A 78 8.27 9.07 2.19
N ARG A 79 8.09 7.93 2.89
CA ARG A 79 9.04 7.47 3.91
C ARG A 79 10.41 7.12 3.31
N ILE A 80 10.46 6.40 2.19
CA ILE A 80 11.73 6.03 1.55
C ILE A 80 12.42 7.24 0.96
N SER A 81 11.68 8.18 0.37
CA SER A 81 12.23 9.42 -0.17
C SER A 81 12.85 10.29 0.93
N ALA A 82 12.16 10.43 2.06
CA ALA A 82 12.69 11.14 3.22
C ALA A 82 13.95 10.45 3.80
N HIS A 83 13.96 9.12 3.83
CA HIS A 83 15.14 8.36 4.26
C HIS A 83 16.33 8.58 3.31
N ALA A 84 16.12 8.44 2.00
CA ALA A 84 17.14 8.65 0.98
C ALA A 84 17.74 10.07 1.05
N ALA A 85 16.89 11.09 1.21
CA ALA A 85 17.32 12.46 1.36
C ALA A 85 18.22 12.66 2.60
N ARG A 86 17.87 12.04 3.74
CA ARG A 86 18.71 12.06 4.95
C ARG A 86 20.06 11.35 4.77
N GLN A 87 20.11 10.35 3.89
CA GLN A 87 21.36 9.68 3.51
C GLN A 87 22.20 10.47 2.49
N GLY A 88 21.76 11.68 2.11
CA GLY A 88 22.44 12.55 1.17
C GLY A 88 22.21 12.18 -0.30
N LEU A 89 21.31 11.25 -0.61
CA LEU A 89 20.94 10.92 -1.98
C LEU A 89 20.09 12.06 -2.56
N ARG A 90 20.55 12.64 -3.68
CA ARG A 90 19.94 13.83 -4.29
C ARG A 90 19.30 13.56 -5.64
N HIS A 91 19.43 12.36 -6.15
CA HIS A 91 18.93 11.98 -7.47
C HIS A 91 18.09 10.71 -7.36
N ALA A 92 16.96 10.70 -8.05
CA ALA A 92 16.11 9.54 -8.24
C ALA A 92 15.91 9.32 -9.75
N LEU A 93 15.97 8.07 -10.18
CA LEU A 93 15.63 7.68 -11.54
C LEU A 93 14.21 7.11 -11.52
N LEU A 94 13.32 7.73 -12.26
CA LEU A 94 11.92 7.32 -12.37
C LEU A 94 11.59 7.04 -13.84
N PRO A 95 10.65 6.11 -14.13
CA PRO A 95 10.06 5.98 -15.45
C PRO A 95 9.39 7.28 -15.87
N ALA A 96 9.42 7.60 -17.18
CA ALA A 96 8.76 8.80 -17.71
C ALA A 96 7.25 8.82 -17.45
N LEU A 97 6.63 7.63 -17.43
CA LEU A 97 5.24 7.40 -17.03
C LEU A 97 5.25 6.63 -15.73
N SER A 98 4.92 7.27 -14.63
CA SER A 98 4.88 6.70 -13.29
C SER A 98 3.68 7.24 -12.52
N TYR A 99 3.42 6.64 -11.35
CA TYR A 99 2.41 7.15 -10.42
C TYR A 99 2.81 8.53 -9.90
N GLY A 100 1.82 9.39 -9.64
CA GLY A 100 2.05 10.82 -9.39
C GLY A 100 2.53 11.23 -7.99
N ASP A 101 2.76 10.26 -7.08
CA ASP A 101 3.24 10.53 -5.69
C ASP A 101 4.74 10.76 -5.62
#